data_368d45ce0fe8cbf47c9e999eaa03eaaf
#
_entry.id   368d45ce0fe8cbf47c9e999eaa03eaaf
#
_cell.length_a   1.000
_cell.length_b   1.000
_cell.length_c   1.000
_cell.angle_alpha   90.00
_cell.angle_beta   90.00
_cell.angle_gamma   90.00
#
_symmetry.space_group_name_H-M   'P 1'
#
loop_
_entity.id
_entity.type
_entity.pdbx_description
1 polymer ?
#
loop_
_entity_poly.entity_id
_entity_poly.type
_entity_poly.pdbx_seq_one_letter_code
_entity_poly.pdbx_strand_id
1 'polypeptide(L)'
;VHIENLGYKEALADTKVLLMTYANMKPLESEAHSHIADWVKKGGILIYCGEDIDPYQTVLEWWNTDGNEYKAPSEHLFEKMNLSRNPGEGTYRYGKGTVIVMREDPKHFVLKAGNDQKYFETIASAYQKKIGKEIETKNSFIVERGPYTIAAVMDESVSKEPLTLSGLYIDLFDKDLPVLTSKQIQPGEQGYLYDLNKVSGKIKAKVLCGASRIYDEKVSKQSYSFVAKSPINTTNVSRVLLPRKPEKIRVNGKEEQPEWDESSK
;
A
#
# COMPACT_ATOMS: atom_id res chain seq x y z
N VAL A 1 -9.27 -0.74 -1.47
CA VAL A 1 -10.25 0.20 -0.87
C VAL A 1 -10.52 -0.25 0.55
N HIS A 2 -10.48 0.67 1.54
CA HIS A 2 -10.91 0.35 2.91
C HIS A 2 -12.42 0.15 2.92
N ILE A 3 -12.89 -0.77 3.77
CA ILE A 3 -14.30 -1.14 3.81
C ILE A 3 -15.19 0.05 4.23
N GLU A 4 -14.69 0.91 5.11
CA GLU A 4 -15.38 2.13 5.55
C GLU A 4 -15.59 3.12 4.39
N ASN A 5 -14.68 3.14 3.42
CA ASN A 5 -14.81 4.02 2.26
C ASN A 5 -15.87 3.53 1.26
N LEU A 6 -16.33 2.29 1.36
CA LEU A 6 -17.40 1.77 0.52
C LEU A 6 -18.78 2.42 0.81
N GLY A 7 -18.90 3.13 1.94
CA GLY A 7 -20.01 4.03 2.22
C GLY A 7 -20.08 5.23 1.27
N TYR A 8 -19.01 5.56 0.55
CA TYR A 8 -18.97 6.66 -0.42
C TYR A 8 -19.17 6.12 -1.84
N LYS A 9 -20.10 6.71 -2.58
CA LYS A 9 -20.47 6.29 -3.94
C LYS A 9 -19.31 6.30 -4.91
N GLU A 10 -18.35 7.19 -4.73
CA GLU A 10 -17.17 7.39 -5.57
C GLU A 10 -16.07 6.37 -5.31
N ALA A 11 -16.11 5.65 -4.21
CA ALA A 11 -15.04 4.72 -3.79
C ALA A 11 -14.73 3.62 -4.83
N LEU A 12 -15.73 3.24 -5.63
CA LEU A 12 -15.61 2.23 -6.69
C LEU A 12 -15.61 2.80 -8.11
N ALA A 13 -15.51 4.13 -8.29
CA ALA A 13 -15.63 4.77 -9.61
C ALA A 13 -14.65 4.21 -10.65
N ASP A 14 -13.40 3.98 -10.27
CA ASP A 14 -12.34 3.47 -11.14
C ASP A 14 -12.15 1.95 -11.04
N THR A 15 -12.91 1.28 -10.16
CA THR A 15 -12.81 -0.16 -9.95
C THR A 15 -13.57 -0.91 -11.05
N LYS A 16 -12.97 -1.95 -11.60
CA LYS A 16 -13.58 -2.82 -12.63
C LYS A 16 -13.91 -4.21 -12.09
N VAL A 17 -13.04 -4.73 -11.23
CA VAL A 17 -13.19 -6.00 -10.52
C VAL A 17 -12.92 -5.73 -9.05
N LEU A 18 -13.83 -6.13 -8.18
CA LEU A 18 -13.72 -6.01 -6.73
C LEU A 18 -13.56 -7.40 -6.13
N LEU A 19 -12.45 -7.62 -5.42
CA LEU A 19 -12.22 -8.80 -4.60
C LEU A 19 -12.68 -8.50 -3.18
N MET A 20 -13.51 -9.35 -2.62
CA MET A 20 -14.14 -9.07 -1.33
C MET A 20 -14.26 -10.33 -0.47
N THR A 21 -14.06 -10.17 0.82
CA THR A 21 -14.31 -11.20 1.83
C THR A 21 -14.78 -10.54 3.13
N TYR A 22 -15.61 -11.26 3.88
CA TYR A 22 -15.96 -10.91 5.26
C TYR A 22 -15.37 -11.90 6.27
N ALA A 23 -14.33 -12.63 5.88
CA ALA A 23 -13.64 -13.53 6.80
C ALA A 23 -13.04 -12.81 8.03
N ASN A 24 -12.71 -11.52 7.92
CA ASN A 24 -12.13 -10.75 9.00
C ASN A 24 -12.85 -9.41 9.23
N MET A 25 -12.80 -8.50 8.26
CA MET A 25 -13.39 -7.15 8.37
C MET A 25 -14.84 -7.15 7.94
N LYS A 26 -15.73 -6.53 8.75
CA LYS A 26 -17.14 -6.35 8.45
C LYS A 26 -17.45 -4.86 8.26
N PRO A 27 -18.46 -4.50 7.44
CA PRO A 27 -18.81 -3.09 7.25
C PRO A 27 -19.51 -2.54 8.51
N LEU A 28 -19.18 -1.31 8.89
CA LEU A 28 -19.80 -0.63 10.03
C LEU A 28 -21.28 -0.28 9.76
N GLU A 29 -21.65 -0.10 8.50
CA GLU A 29 -22.99 0.32 8.08
C GLU A 29 -23.45 -0.45 6.85
N SER A 30 -24.75 -0.64 6.74
CA SER A 30 -25.41 -1.38 5.65
C SER A 30 -25.33 -0.66 4.29
N GLU A 31 -25.10 0.65 4.29
CA GLU A 31 -25.13 1.49 3.08
C GLU A 31 -24.04 1.08 2.07
N ALA A 32 -22.89 0.61 2.55
CA ALA A 32 -21.82 0.05 1.70
C ALA A 32 -22.35 -1.01 0.72
N HIS A 33 -23.28 -1.85 1.16
CA HIS A 33 -23.88 -2.89 0.32
C HIS A 33 -24.75 -2.35 -0.81
N SER A 34 -25.43 -1.24 -0.57
CA SER A 34 -26.22 -0.56 -1.61
C SER A 34 -25.32 0.01 -2.70
N HIS A 35 -24.20 0.63 -2.31
CA HIS A 35 -23.22 1.17 -3.26
C HIS A 35 -22.52 0.07 -4.06
N ILE A 36 -22.15 -1.04 -3.42
CA ILE A 36 -21.58 -2.21 -4.11
C ILE A 36 -22.59 -2.79 -5.10
N ALA A 37 -23.86 -2.99 -4.69
CA ALA A 37 -24.90 -3.51 -5.54
C ALA A 37 -25.16 -2.59 -6.76
N ASP A 38 -25.22 -1.29 -6.55
CA ASP A 38 -25.36 -0.30 -7.64
C ASP A 38 -24.18 -0.31 -8.60
N TRP A 39 -22.96 -0.46 -8.07
CA TRP A 39 -21.75 -0.58 -8.89
C TRP A 39 -21.76 -1.87 -9.72
N VAL A 40 -22.11 -3.02 -9.13
CA VAL A 40 -22.27 -4.28 -9.88
C VAL A 40 -23.35 -4.11 -10.94
N LYS A 41 -24.54 -3.57 -10.59
CA LYS A 41 -25.64 -3.35 -11.52
C LYS A 41 -25.24 -2.55 -12.77
N LYS A 42 -24.30 -1.61 -12.63
CA LYS A 42 -23.73 -0.80 -13.72
C LYS A 42 -22.66 -1.53 -14.54
N GLY A 43 -22.26 -2.73 -14.15
CA GLY A 43 -21.34 -3.55 -14.91
C GLY A 43 -20.03 -3.91 -14.19
N GLY A 44 -19.92 -3.67 -12.90
CA GLY A 44 -18.81 -4.16 -12.07
C GLY A 44 -18.80 -5.69 -11.96
N ILE A 45 -17.64 -6.25 -11.67
CA ILE A 45 -17.51 -7.68 -11.35
C ILE A 45 -17.11 -7.79 -9.88
N LEU A 46 -17.97 -8.37 -9.05
CA LEU A 46 -17.69 -8.69 -7.67
C LEU A 46 -17.26 -10.16 -7.58
N ILE A 47 -16.11 -10.42 -6.99
CA ILE A 47 -15.68 -11.76 -6.58
C ILE A 47 -15.73 -11.78 -5.06
N TYR A 48 -16.71 -12.48 -4.53
CA TYR A 48 -16.87 -12.71 -3.11
C TYR A 48 -16.27 -14.07 -2.74
N CYS A 49 -15.33 -14.06 -1.79
CA CYS A 49 -14.70 -15.26 -1.29
C CYS A 49 -14.90 -15.36 0.23
N GLY A 50 -15.64 -16.36 0.69
CA GLY A 50 -15.91 -16.56 2.11
C GLY A 50 -16.94 -17.66 2.38
N GLU A 51 -16.68 -18.43 3.43
CA GLU A 51 -17.61 -19.42 3.96
C GLU A 51 -18.66 -18.81 4.90
N ASP A 52 -18.40 -17.60 5.41
CA ASP A 52 -19.25 -16.88 6.37
C ASP A 52 -19.50 -17.63 7.69
N ILE A 53 -18.51 -18.38 8.15
CA ILE A 53 -18.53 -19.16 9.40
C ILE A 53 -17.61 -18.60 10.50
N ASP A 54 -17.06 -17.44 10.28
CA ASP A 54 -16.23 -16.71 11.24
C ASP A 54 -17.02 -16.41 12.52
N PRO A 55 -16.45 -16.60 13.72
CA PRO A 55 -17.15 -16.39 15.00
C PRO A 55 -17.67 -14.97 15.19
N TYR A 56 -17.07 -13.97 14.52
CA TYR A 56 -17.54 -12.58 14.57
C TYR A 56 -18.81 -12.30 13.76
N GLN A 57 -19.34 -13.27 13.02
CA GLN A 57 -20.63 -13.17 12.35
C GLN A 57 -21.80 -13.07 13.34
N THR A 58 -21.63 -13.65 14.53
CA THR A 58 -22.67 -13.77 15.56
C THR A 58 -22.65 -12.66 16.61
N VAL A 59 -21.71 -11.70 16.54
CA VAL A 59 -21.73 -10.51 17.40
C VAL A 59 -22.96 -9.65 17.07
N LEU A 60 -23.48 -8.93 18.07
CA LEU A 60 -24.64 -8.04 17.90
C LEU A 60 -24.22 -6.78 17.15
N GLU A 61 -24.64 -6.69 15.91
CA GLU A 61 -24.32 -5.61 15.00
C GLU A 61 -25.54 -5.29 14.11
N TRP A 62 -25.46 -4.27 13.27
CA TRP A 62 -26.55 -3.82 12.43
C TRP A 62 -27.21 -4.92 11.57
N TRP A 63 -26.47 -5.98 11.19
CA TRP A 63 -27.04 -7.05 10.37
C TRP A 63 -27.93 -8.03 11.14
N ASN A 64 -27.87 -8.06 12.48
CA ASN A 64 -28.65 -8.95 13.32
C ASN A 64 -29.34 -8.26 14.51
N THR A 65 -29.42 -6.91 14.47
CA THR A 65 -30.13 -6.08 15.47
C THR A 65 -31.16 -5.18 14.78
N ASP A 66 -31.95 -4.47 15.55
CA ASP A 66 -32.91 -3.45 15.08
C ASP A 66 -33.89 -3.94 13.99
N GLY A 67 -34.32 -5.21 14.11
CA GLY A 67 -35.24 -5.85 13.17
C GLY A 67 -34.55 -6.54 11.98
N ASN A 68 -33.23 -6.50 11.89
CA ASN A 68 -32.48 -7.31 10.93
C ASN A 68 -32.20 -8.72 11.52
N GLU A 69 -32.34 -9.74 10.67
CA GLU A 69 -32.19 -11.15 11.04
C GLU A 69 -31.20 -11.88 10.10
N TYR A 70 -30.14 -11.18 9.67
CA TYR A 70 -29.10 -11.77 8.84
C TYR A 70 -28.09 -12.53 9.74
N LYS A 71 -27.69 -13.73 9.33
CA LYS A 71 -26.67 -14.52 10.03
C LYS A 71 -25.27 -13.98 9.80
N ALA A 72 -25.07 -13.30 8.67
CA ALA A 72 -23.82 -12.68 8.28
C ALA A 72 -24.10 -11.41 7.46
N PRO A 73 -23.21 -10.42 7.45
CA PRO A 73 -23.40 -9.23 6.63
C PRO A 73 -23.46 -9.53 5.12
N SER A 74 -22.82 -10.60 4.67
CA SER A 74 -22.89 -11.07 3.28
C SER A 74 -24.31 -11.42 2.83
N GLU A 75 -25.17 -11.92 3.73
CA GLU A 75 -26.58 -12.22 3.40
C GLU A 75 -27.33 -10.97 2.94
N HIS A 76 -27.12 -9.85 3.64
CA HIS A 76 -27.70 -8.56 3.23
C HIS A 76 -27.10 -8.08 1.89
N LEU A 77 -25.77 -8.24 1.69
CA LEU A 77 -25.13 -7.88 0.42
C LEU A 77 -25.74 -8.65 -0.76
N PHE A 78 -25.91 -9.95 -0.62
CA PHE A 78 -26.50 -10.78 -1.68
C PHE A 78 -27.97 -10.46 -1.93
N GLU A 79 -28.75 -10.22 -0.88
CA GLU A 79 -30.15 -9.80 -1.00
C GLU A 79 -30.30 -8.46 -1.76
N LYS A 80 -29.39 -7.48 -1.52
CA LYS A 80 -29.33 -6.24 -2.30
C LYS A 80 -29.09 -6.45 -3.80
N MET A 81 -28.51 -7.58 -4.17
CA MET A 81 -28.28 -7.96 -5.56
C MET A 81 -29.31 -8.98 -6.08
N ASN A 82 -30.47 -9.14 -5.39
CA ASN A 82 -31.53 -10.09 -5.73
C ASN A 82 -31.06 -11.55 -5.80
N LEU A 83 -30.06 -11.91 -5.01
CA LEU A 83 -29.63 -13.28 -4.82
C LEU A 83 -30.27 -13.85 -3.55
N SER A 84 -30.24 -15.17 -3.40
CA SER A 84 -30.54 -15.79 -2.10
C SER A 84 -29.58 -15.27 -1.03
N ARG A 85 -30.00 -15.25 0.24
CA ARG A 85 -29.15 -14.78 1.36
C ARG A 85 -27.84 -15.57 1.46
N ASN A 86 -27.88 -16.85 1.13
CA ASN A 86 -26.70 -17.70 1.10
C ASN A 86 -26.58 -18.40 -0.27
N PRO A 87 -26.14 -17.69 -1.32
CA PRO A 87 -25.99 -18.30 -2.64
C PRO A 87 -24.86 -19.33 -2.59
N GLY A 88 -25.02 -20.43 -3.31
CA GLY A 88 -23.96 -21.41 -3.49
C GLY A 88 -22.78 -20.85 -4.27
N GLU A 89 -21.71 -21.65 -4.38
CA GLU A 89 -20.59 -21.32 -5.25
C GLU A 89 -21.07 -21.23 -6.70
N GLY A 90 -20.65 -20.18 -7.42
CA GLY A 90 -21.06 -19.96 -8.81
C GLY A 90 -20.96 -18.53 -9.29
N THR A 91 -21.45 -18.34 -10.52
CA THR A 91 -21.48 -17.05 -11.19
C THR A 91 -22.92 -16.60 -11.41
N TYR A 92 -23.24 -15.43 -10.92
CA TYR A 92 -24.58 -14.85 -10.95
C TYR A 92 -24.57 -13.52 -11.73
N ARG A 93 -25.66 -13.24 -12.42
CA ARG A 93 -25.84 -12.00 -13.14
C ARG A 93 -26.69 -11.03 -12.35
N TYR A 94 -26.22 -9.78 -12.23
CA TYR A 94 -27.00 -8.69 -11.63
C TYR A 94 -26.88 -7.42 -12.46
N GLY A 95 -27.96 -7.02 -13.11
CA GLY A 95 -27.97 -5.91 -14.07
C GLY A 95 -27.00 -6.17 -15.23
N LYS A 96 -26.06 -5.25 -15.44
CA LYS A 96 -24.98 -5.37 -16.43
C LYS A 96 -23.72 -6.06 -15.88
N GLY A 97 -23.67 -6.30 -14.57
CA GLY A 97 -22.51 -6.85 -13.87
C GLY A 97 -22.63 -8.32 -13.55
N THR A 98 -21.64 -8.78 -12.82
CA THR A 98 -21.47 -10.21 -12.46
C THR A 98 -21.06 -10.31 -10.99
N VAL A 99 -21.63 -11.27 -10.28
CA VAL A 99 -21.21 -11.69 -8.94
C VAL A 99 -20.68 -13.11 -9.05
N ILE A 100 -19.44 -13.31 -8.64
CA ILE A 100 -18.81 -14.63 -8.54
C ILE A 100 -18.69 -14.93 -7.05
N VAL A 101 -19.29 -16.05 -6.62
CA VAL A 101 -19.26 -16.50 -5.24
C VAL A 101 -18.35 -17.72 -5.14
N MET A 102 -17.35 -17.62 -4.29
CA MET A 102 -16.46 -18.71 -3.91
C MET A 102 -16.66 -19.00 -2.43
N ARG A 103 -17.05 -20.22 -2.10
CA ARG A 103 -17.28 -20.68 -0.73
C ARG A 103 -16.02 -21.32 -0.17
N GLU A 104 -15.00 -20.47 0.00
CA GLU A 104 -13.69 -20.84 0.52
C GLU A 104 -13.23 -19.75 1.52
N ASP A 105 -12.64 -20.14 2.64
CA ASP A 105 -12.02 -19.21 3.56
C ASP A 105 -10.64 -18.79 3.01
N PRO A 106 -10.38 -17.49 2.80
CA PRO A 106 -9.10 -17.03 2.25
C PRO A 106 -7.86 -17.52 3.00
N LYS A 107 -7.97 -17.84 4.31
CA LYS A 107 -6.85 -18.42 5.07
C LYS A 107 -6.35 -19.74 4.47
N HIS A 108 -7.22 -20.52 3.82
CA HIS A 108 -6.85 -21.79 3.23
C HIS A 108 -5.90 -21.64 2.05
N PHE A 109 -5.89 -20.48 1.39
CA PHE A 109 -5.01 -20.21 0.25
C PHE A 109 -3.52 -20.20 0.64
N VAL A 110 -3.21 -19.86 1.90
CA VAL A 110 -1.83 -19.79 2.40
C VAL A 110 -1.40 -21.02 3.20
N LEU A 111 -2.34 -21.93 3.55
CA LEU A 111 -2.03 -23.12 4.35
C LEU A 111 -1.36 -24.23 3.56
N LYS A 112 -1.56 -24.28 2.25
CA LYS A 112 -1.00 -25.31 1.38
C LYS A 112 -0.74 -24.73 -0.01
N ALA A 113 0.44 -24.99 -0.54
CA ALA A 113 0.83 -24.57 -1.88
C ALA A 113 -0.19 -25.07 -2.95
N GLY A 114 -0.62 -24.16 -3.81
CA GLY A 114 -1.57 -24.40 -4.89
C GLY A 114 -3.05 -24.26 -4.51
N ASN A 115 -3.40 -24.08 -3.23
CA ASN A 115 -4.79 -23.84 -2.85
C ASN A 115 -5.35 -22.52 -3.40
N ASP A 116 -4.50 -21.55 -3.67
CA ASP A 116 -4.82 -20.25 -4.24
C ASP A 116 -5.07 -20.29 -5.75
N GLN A 117 -4.70 -21.36 -6.44
CA GLN A 117 -4.73 -21.42 -7.90
C GLN A 117 -6.12 -21.13 -8.48
N LYS A 118 -7.17 -21.79 -7.98
CA LYS A 118 -8.55 -21.58 -8.43
C LYS A 118 -9.01 -20.13 -8.22
N TYR A 119 -8.62 -19.53 -7.09
CA TYR A 119 -8.95 -18.15 -6.78
C TYR A 119 -8.28 -17.21 -7.78
N PHE A 120 -6.98 -17.42 -8.03
CA PHE A 120 -6.20 -16.62 -8.97
C PHE A 120 -6.72 -16.76 -10.41
N GLU A 121 -7.03 -17.97 -10.88
CA GLU A 121 -7.62 -18.22 -12.19
C GLU A 121 -8.98 -17.51 -12.36
N THR A 122 -9.81 -17.50 -11.29
CA THR A 122 -11.08 -16.78 -11.27
C THR A 122 -10.87 -15.27 -11.43
N ILE A 123 -9.89 -14.70 -10.72
CA ILE A 123 -9.52 -13.28 -10.83
C ILE A 123 -9.02 -12.97 -12.25
N ALA A 124 -8.10 -13.77 -12.78
CA ALA A 124 -7.53 -13.59 -14.10
C ALA A 124 -8.60 -13.63 -15.20
N SER A 125 -9.52 -14.61 -15.13
CA SER A 125 -10.64 -14.72 -16.07
C SER A 125 -11.59 -13.52 -15.99
N ALA A 126 -11.92 -13.06 -14.77
CA ALA A 126 -12.79 -11.90 -14.56
C ALA A 126 -12.13 -10.61 -15.09
N TYR A 127 -10.83 -10.45 -14.84
CA TYR A 127 -10.06 -9.33 -15.31
C TYR A 127 -9.98 -9.29 -16.84
N GLN A 128 -9.61 -10.42 -17.47
CA GLN A 128 -9.54 -10.54 -18.92
C GLN A 128 -10.90 -10.25 -19.57
N LYS A 129 -11.98 -10.82 -19.03
CA LYS A 129 -13.35 -10.56 -19.52
C LYS A 129 -13.73 -9.08 -19.44
N LYS A 130 -13.30 -8.37 -18.38
CA LYS A 130 -13.69 -6.99 -18.11
C LYS A 130 -12.81 -5.97 -18.82
N ILE A 131 -11.51 -6.23 -18.88
CA ILE A 131 -10.48 -5.30 -19.36
C ILE A 131 -10.01 -5.65 -20.76
N GLY A 132 -10.15 -6.91 -21.20
CA GLY A 132 -9.66 -7.39 -22.50
C GLY A 132 -8.16 -7.65 -22.55
N LYS A 133 -7.50 -7.74 -21.40
CA LYS A 133 -6.05 -7.99 -21.25
C LYS A 133 -5.81 -9.05 -20.21
N GLU A 134 -4.71 -9.75 -20.31
CA GLU A 134 -4.24 -10.64 -19.24
C GLU A 134 -3.81 -9.83 -18.03
N ILE A 135 -3.96 -10.41 -16.84
CA ILE A 135 -3.48 -9.82 -15.60
C ILE A 135 -1.96 -9.97 -15.52
N GLU A 136 -1.28 -8.86 -15.28
CA GLU A 136 0.16 -8.86 -15.06
C GLU A 136 0.44 -9.07 -13.57
N THR A 137 1.27 -10.06 -13.25
CA THR A 137 1.70 -10.37 -11.89
C THR A 137 3.14 -9.95 -11.66
N LYS A 138 3.44 -9.47 -10.47
CA LYS A 138 4.78 -9.03 -10.07
C LYS A 138 5.11 -9.58 -8.69
N ASN A 139 6.37 -9.90 -8.47
CA ASN A 139 6.89 -10.29 -7.15
C ASN A 139 7.27 -9.09 -6.28
N SER A 140 7.12 -7.88 -6.77
CA SER A 140 7.55 -6.66 -6.10
C SER A 140 6.49 -5.58 -6.18
N PHE A 141 6.54 -4.64 -5.24
CA PHE A 141 5.75 -3.43 -5.30
C PHE A 141 6.59 -2.21 -4.90
N ILE A 142 6.20 -1.06 -5.43
CA ILE A 142 6.84 0.23 -5.18
C ILE A 142 5.74 1.22 -4.78
N VAL A 143 5.97 1.95 -3.70
CA VAL A 143 5.11 3.03 -3.24
C VAL A 143 5.90 4.31 -3.17
N GLU A 144 5.41 5.34 -3.82
CA GLU A 144 6.01 6.69 -3.78
C GLU A 144 5.20 7.61 -2.87
N ARG A 145 5.89 8.31 -1.98
CA ARG A 145 5.30 9.31 -1.05
C ARG A 145 6.19 10.54 -0.97
N GLY A 146 5.85 11.60 -1.70
CA GLY A 146 6.71 12.77 -1.83
C GLY A 146 8.09 12.36 -2.38
N PRO A 147 9.19 12.67 -1.68
CA PRO A 147 10.53 12.27 -2.10
C PRO A 147 10.89 10.83 -1.74
N TYR A 148 10.02 10.09 -1.05
CA TYR A 148 10.32 8.74 -0.59
C TYR A 148 9.87 7.69 -1.60
N THR A 149 10.75 6.73 -1.86
CA THR A 149 10.46 5.49 -2.60
C THR A 149 10.60 4.32 -1.64
N ILE A 150 9.51 3.61 -1.42
CA ILE A 150 9.45 2.42 -0.57
C ILE A 150 9.20 1.25 -1.50
N ALA A 151 10.05 0.24 -1.44
CA ALA A 151 9.92 -0.94 -2.28
C ALA A 151 10.11 -2.21 -1.48
N ALA A 152 9.51 -3.30 -1.95
CA ALA A 152 9.70 -4.63 -1.39
C ALA A 152 9.65 -5.68 -2.48
N VAL A 153 10.42 -6.75 -2.31
CA VAL A 153 10.37 -7.95 -3.14
C VAL A 153 9.93 -9.11 -2.26
N MET A 154 8.88 -9.80 -2.65
CA MET A 154 8.36 -10.93 -1.89
C MET A 154 9.27 -12.14 -2.04
N ASP A 155 9.52 -12.86 -0.96
CA ASP A 155 10.32 -14.09 -0.92
C ASP A 155 9.56 -15.30 -1.49
N GLU A 156 8.24 -15.31 -1.35
CA GLU A 156 7.34 -16.31 -1.91
C GLU A 156 6.39 -15.65 -2.91
N SER A 157 6.67 -15.77 -4.20
CA SER A 157 5.88 -15.14 -5.25
C SER A 157 6.11 -15.80 -6.62
N VAL A 158 5.60 -15.14 -7.66
CA VAL A 158 5.65 -15.59 -9.06
C VAL A 158 7.06 -15.69 -9.64
N SER A 159 8.04 -15.03 -9.05
CA SER A 159 9.46 -15.11 -9.47
C SER A 159 10.41 -14.86 -8.29
N LYS A 160 11.69 -15.21 -8.48
CA LYS A 160 12.79 -14.92 -7.56
C LYS A 160 13.68 -13.77 -8.06
N GLU A 161 13.25 -13.04 -9.06
CA GLU A 161 14.03 -11.96 -9.63
C GLU A 161 14.13 -10.76 -8.67
N PRO A 162 15.31 -10.21 -8.44
CA PRO A 162 15.46 -9.00 -7.63
C PRO A 162 14.90 -7.78 -8.37
N LEU A 163 14.48 -6.80 -7.59
CA LEU A 163 14.09 -5.49 -8.11
C LEU A 163 15.31 -4.56 -8.13
N THR A 164 15.60 -3.97 -9.28
CA THR A 164 16.63 -2.92 -9.40
C THR A 164 15.95 -1.57 -9.62
N LEU A 165 16.18 -0.64 -8.69
CA LEU A 165 15.78 0.76 -8.80
C LEU A 165 16.97 1.58 -9.28
N SER A 166 16.83 2.24 -10.42
CA SER A 166 17.85 3.14 -10.98
C SER A 166 17.45 4.59 -10.74
N GLY A 167 18.37 5.38 -10.20
CA GLY A 167 18.14 6.78 -9.84
C GLY A 167 19.12 7.24 -8.77
N LEU A 168 19.07 8.52 -8.42
CA LEU A 168 19.93 9.07 -7.39
C LEU A 168 19.19 9.05 -6.05
N TYR A 169 19.61 8.15 -5.16
CA TYR A 169 18.92 7.88 -3.90
C TYR A 169 19.83 8.02 -2.69
N ILE A 170 19.26 8.36 -1.54
CA ILE A 170 19.87 8.09 -0.23
C ILE A 170 19.19 6.85 0.33
N ASP A 171 19.96 5.85 0.74
CA ASP A 171 19.46 4.64 1.41
C ASP A 171 19.19 4.96 2.88
N LEU A 172 17.90 4.97 3.25
CA LEU A 172 17.46 5.31 4.61
C LEU A 172 17.53 4.13 5.58
N PHE A 173 17.73 2.90 5.09
CA PHE A 173 17.96 1.74 5.93
C PHE A 173 19.45 1.56 6.27
N ASP A 174 20.34 2.22 5.55
CA ASP A 174 21.75 2.21 5.88
C ASP A 174 22.09 3.31 6.90
N LYS A 175 22.78 2.94 7.99
CA LYS A 175 23.16 3.85 9.07
C LYS A 175 24.03 5.04 8.61
N ASP A 176 24.77 4.86 7.51
CA ASP A 176 25.67 5.86 6.95
C ASP A 176 24.99 6.72 5.86
N LEU A 177 23.71 6.42 5.57
CA LEU A 177 22.90 7.16 4.59
C LEU A 177 23.62 7.37 3.25
N PRO A 178 24.15 6.32 2.59
CA PRO A 178 24.94 6.47 1.37
C PRO A 178 24.06 7.03 0.22
N VAL A 179 24.71 7.79 -0.66
CA VAL A 179 24.11 8.17 -1.94
C VAL A 179 24.41 7.09 -2.97
N LEU A 180 23.37 6.60 -3.60
CA LEU A 180 23.42 5.49 -4.56
C LEU A 180 22.86 5.93 -5.91
N THR A 181 23.43 5.42 -7.01
CA THR A 181 22.88 5.59 -8.37
C THR A 181 21.93 4.47 -8.75
N SER A 182 21.94 3.38 -7.96
CA SER A 182 20.99 2.28 -8.08
C SER A 182 20.92 1.51 -6.75
N LYS A 183 19.78 0.87 -6.49
CA LYS A 183 19.56 -0.05 -5.37
C LYS A 183 18.97 -1.34 -5.90
N GLN A 184 19.60 -2.47 -5.60
CA GLN A 184 19.04 -3.79 -5.81
C GLN A 184 18.40 -4.29 -4.51
N ILE A 185 17.18 -4.83 -4.60
CA ILE A 185 16.39 -5.37 -3.50
C ILE A 185 16.14 -6.84 -3.82
N GLN A 186 16.62 -7.73 -2.98
CA GLN A 186 16.50 -9.17 -3.15
C GLN A 186 15.11 -9.66 -2.70
N PRO A 187 14.66 -10.86 -3.14
CA PRO A 187 13.49 -11.52 -2.55
C PRO A 187 13.59 -11.58 -1.01
N GLY A 188 12.51 -11.17 -0.33
CA GLY A 188 12.45 -11.03 1.13
C GLY A 188 12.97 -9.71 1.69
N GLU A 189 13.58 -8.86 0.85
CA GLU A 189 14.11 -7.57 1.29
C GLU A 189 13.16 -6.40 0.99
N GLN A 190 13.44 -5.29 1.69
CA GLN A 190 12.78 -4.01 1.54
C GLN A 190 13.79 -2.90 1.27
N GLY A 191 13.36 -1.86 0.57
CA GLY A 191 14.11 -0.63 0.37
C GLY A 191 13.30 0.58 0.84
N TYR A 192 13.96 1.49 1.54
CA TYR A 192 13.42 2.78 1.91
C TYR A 192 14.41 3.86 1.48
N LEU A 193 14.07 4.56 0.42
CA LEU A 193 14.97 5.44 -0.31
C LEU A 193 14.43 6.87 -0.34
N TYR A 194 15.31 7.85 -0.21
CA TYR A 194 15.01 9.25 -0.48
C TYR A 194 15.49 9.59 -1.89
N ASP A 195 14.57 9.90 -2.79
CA ASP A 195 14.85 10.22 -4.20
C ASP A 195 15.33 11.67 -4.34
N LEU A 196 16.60 11.84 -4.62
CA LEU A 196 17.21 13.15 -4.80
C LEU A 196 16.72 13.89 -6.04
N ASN A 197 16.23 13.18 -7.07
CA ASN A 197 15.66 13.81 -8.27
C ASN A 197 14.34 14.52 -7.97
N LYS A 198 13.67 14.16 -6.87
CA LYS A 198 12.44 14.83 -6.41
C LYS A 198 12.70 16.05 -5.51
N VAL A 199 13.96 16.35 -5.22
CA VAL A 199 14.32 17.55 -4.48
C VAL A 199 14.17 18.78 -5.38
N SER A 200 13.35 19.74 -4.95
CA SER A 200 13.13 20.96 -5.73
C SER A 200 14.43 21.75 -5.91
N GLY A 201 14.83 22.05 -7.14
CA GLY A 201 15.99 22.90 -7.46
C GLY A 201 15.94 24.34 -6.93
N LYS A 202 14.81 24.76 -6.32
CA LYS A 202 14.66 26.05 -5.63
C LYS A 202 15.18 26.04 -4.19
N ILE A 203 15.48 24.87 -3.63
CA ILE A 203 15.98 24.73 -2.26
C ILE A 203 17.48 25.04 -2.26
N LYS A 204 17.88 26.11 -1.55
CA LYS A 204 19.27 26.54 -1.48
C LYS A 204 20.11 25.76 -0.48
N ALA A 205 19.54 25.39 0.65
CA ALA A 205 20.15 24.57 1.69
C ALA A 205 19.06 23.94 2.54
N LYS A 206 19.21 22.68 2.90
CA LYS A 206 18.23 21.93 3.71
C LYS A 206 18.84 20.64 4.26
N VAL A 207 18.45 20.23 5.47
CA VAL A 207 18.62 18.84 5.91
C VAL A 207 17.65 17.95 5.15
N LEU A 208 18.15 16.96 4.42
CA LEU A 208 17.33 16.01 3.65
C LEU A 208 16.82 14.88 4.52
N CYS A 209 17.73 14.27 5.27
CA CYS A 209 17.43 13.17 6.19
C CYS A 209 18.47 13.05 7.30
N GLY A 210 18.10 12.41 8.37
CA GLY A 210 18.92 12.15 9.54
C GLY A 210 18.08 11.53 10.64
N ALA A 211 18.72 10.80 11.57
CA ALA A 211 18.02 10.15 12.71
C ALA A 211 17.81 11.11 13.88
N SER A 212 17.69 12.41 13.64
CA SER A 212 17.49 13.44 14.65
C SER A 212 16.30 14.35 14.31
N ARG A 213 15.74 14.97 15.33
CA ARG A 213 14.79 16.08 15.11
C ARG A 213 15.55 17.33 14.74
N ILE A 214 15.13 18.00 13.67
CA ILE A 214 15.75 19.22 13.17
C ILE A 214 14.88 20.41 13.58
N TYR A 215 15.53 21.45 14.11
CA TYR A 215 14.91 22.68 14.57
C TYR A 215 15.73 23.89 14.10
N ASP A 216 15.11 25.06 14.12
CA ASP A 216 15.76 26.36 13.96
C ASP A 216 16.65 26.45 12.72
N GLU A 217 16.18 25.86 11.59
CA GLU A 217 16.88 25.98 10.32
C GLU A 217 16.95 27.46 9.89
N LYS A 218 18.16 27.98 9.67
CA LYS A 218 18.42 29.34 9.21
C LYS A 218 19.30 29.31 7.98
N VAL A 219 18.81 29.90 6.90
CA VAL A 219 19.53 30.01 5.62
C VAL A 219 19.87 31.47 5.38
N SER A 220 21.15 31.78 5.14
CA SER A 220 21.63 33.08 4.69
C SER A 220 22.36 32.93 3.35
N LYS A 221 22.88 34.07 2.81
CA LYS A 221 23.69 34.04 1.58
C LYS A 221 24.99 33.23 1.75
N GLN A 222 25.53 33.17 2.97
CA GLN A 222 26.87 32.63 3.25
C GLN A 222 26.87 31.50 4.26
N SER A 223 25.76 31.22 4.92
CA SER A 223 25.68 30.19 5.96
C SER A 223 24.34 29.47 6.00
N TYR A 224 24.39 28.23 6.44
CA TYR A 224 23.25 27.44 6.83
C TYR A 224 23.49 26.85 8.22
N SER A 225 22.51 26.95 9.08
CA SER A 225 22.60 26.40 10.44
C SER A 225 21.29 25.80 10.87
N PHE A 226 21.36 24.80 11.73
CA PHE A 226 20.22 24.12 12.32
C PHE A 226 20.58 23.55 13.68
N VAL A 227 19.58 23.20 14.46
CA VAL A 227 19.72 22.44 15.70
C VAL A 227 19.23 21.01 15.44
N ALA A 228 20.07 20.04 15.77
CA ALA A 228 19.73 18.61 15.71
C ALA A 228 19.65 18.07 17.14
N LYS A 229 18.53 17.39 17.46
CA LYS A 229 18.32 16.74 18.77
C LYS A 229 18.15 15.25 18.57
N SER A 230 19.06 14.47 19.12
CA SER A 230 19.11 13.01 19.06
C SER A 230 18.95 12.40 20.44
N PRO A 231 18.62 11.10 20.56
CA PRO A 231 18.73 10.38 21.81
C PRO A 231 20.17 10.40 22.35
N ILE A 232 20.31 10.32 23.67
CA ILE A 232 21.62 10.29 24.33
C ILE A 232 22.39 9.03 23.90
N ASN A 233 23.70 9.15 23.73
CA ASN A 233 24.60 8.05 23.36
C ASN A 233 24.33 7.43 21.98
N THR A 234 23.76 8.19 21.04
CA THR A 234 23.60 7.75 19.66
C THR A 234 24.51 8.55 18.73
N THR A 235 25.14 7.86 17.77
CA THR A 235 25.80 8.50 16.64
C THR A 235 24.78 8.76 15.55
N ASN A 236 24.75 9.97 15.01
CA ASN A 236 23.84 10.36 13.96
C ASN A 236 24.59 10.79 12.71
N VAL A 237 24.18 10.26 11.58
CA VAL A 237 24.51 10.78 10.27
C VAL A 237 23.33 11.61 9.77
N SER A 238 23.63 12.79 9.20
CA SER A 238 22.64 13.64 8.54
C SER A 238 23.12 14.01 7.15
N ARG A 239 22.24 13.89 6.16
CA ARG A 239 22.49 14.37 4.81
C ARG A 239 21.93 15.78 4.66
N VAL A 240 22.81 16.70 4.27
CA VAL A 240 22.48 18.10 4.10
C VAL A 240 22.71 18.50 2.65
N LEU A 241 21.66 19.00 1.98
CA LEU A 241 21.78 19.60 0.67
C LEU A 241 22.39 21.00 0.81
N LEU A 242 23.44 21.29 0.08
CA LEU A 242 24.07 22.60 -0.01
C LEU A 242 24.37 22.92 -1.48
N PRO A 243 24.33 24.20 -1.89
CA PRO A 243 24.58 24.60 -3.29
C PRO A 243 26.06 24.47 -3.70
N ARG A 244 26.97 24.32 -2.75
CA ARG A 244 28.41 24.13 -2.96
C ARG A 244 29.05 23.52 -1.71
N LYS A 245 30.23 22.94 -1.86
CA LYS A 245 31.03 22.43 -0.74
C LYS A 245 31.29 23.57 0.26
N PRO A 246 30.99 23.38 1.56
CA PRO A 246 31.25 24.38 2.57
C PRO A 246 32.75 24.50 2.84
N GLU A 247 33.25 25.72 3.07
CA GLU A 247 34.63 25.96 3.47
C GLU A 247 34.87 25.53 4.92
N LYS A 248 33.84 25.63 5.76
CA LYS A 248 33.94 25.40 7.19
C LYS A 248 32.62 24.83 7.74
N ILE A 249 32.71 23.81 8.56
CA ILE A 249 31.59 23.27 9.33
C ILE A 249 31.92 23.32 10.83
N ARG A 250 30.92 23.60 11.64
CA ARG A 250 31.02 23.58 13.10
C ARG A 250 29.87 22.77 13.69
N VAL A 251 30.20 21.84 14.59
CA VAL A 251 29.24 21.11 15.42
C VAL A 251 29.47 21.49 16.87
N ASN A 252 28.44 22.07 17.52
CA ASN A 252 28.54 22.60 18.90
C ASN A 252 29.70 23.54 19.10
N GLY A 253 29.98 24.42 18.10
CA GLY A 253 31.08 25.38 18.13
C GLY A 253 32.47 24.86 17.77
N LYS A 254 32.65 23.53 17.69
CA LYS A 254 33.90 22.86 17.27
C LYS A 254 33.92 22.68 15.76
N GLU A 255 35.10 22.89 15.17
CA GLU A 255 35.31 22.70 13.74
C GLU A 255 35.40 21.19 13.43
N GLU A 256 34.65 20.74 12.41
CA GLU A 256 34.57 19.37 11.99
C GLU A 256 34.84 19.27 10.49
N GLN A 257 35.32 18.08 10.05
CA GLN A 257 35.55 17.76 8.65
C GLN A 257 34.36 16.94 8.12
N PRO A 258 33.53 17.48 7.24
CA PRO A 258 32.43 16.74 6.67
C PRO A 258 32.89 15.91 5.48
N GLU A 259 32.19 14.83 5.23
CA GLU A 259 32.21 14.18 3.94
C GLU A 259 31.40 15.00 2.92
N TRP A 260 32.00 15.23 1.76
CA TRP A 260 31.32 15.87 0.65
C TRP A 260 31.07 14.89 -0.48
N ASP A 261 29.82 14.68 -0.80
CA ASP A 261 29.42 13.75 -1.86
C ASP A 261 29.31 14.51 -3.19
N GLU A 262 30.26 14.27 -4.09
CA GLU A 262 30.29 14.88 -5.43
C GLU A 262 29.25 14.26 -6.37
N SER A 263 28.78 13.05 -6.11
CA SER A 263 27.85 12.31 -6.99
C SER A 263 26.41 12.81 -6.90
N SER A 264 26.10 13.62 -5.90
CA SER A 264 24.75 14.13 -5.63
C SER A 264 24.52 15.57 -6.13
N LYS A 265 25.35 16.05 -7.04
CA LYS A 265 25.23 17.40 -7.65
C LYS A 265 24.09 17.51 -8.63
#